data_9c7bf1ebf3e74e8b76e3a5edd1961950
#
_entry.id   9c7bf1ebf3e74e8b76e3a5edd1961950
#
_cell.length_a   1.000
_cell.length_b   1.000
_cell.length_c   1.000
_cell.angle_alpha   90.00
_cell.angle_beta   90.00
_cell.angle_gamma   90.00
#
_symmetry.space_group_name_H-M   'P 1'
#
loop_
_entity.id
_entity.type
_entity.pdbx_description
1 polymer ?
#
loop_
_entity_poly.entity_id
_entity_poly.type
_entity_poly.pdbx_seq_one_letter_code
_entity_poly.pdbx_strand_id
1 'polypeptide(L)'
;MSLAILVDEGRRTVKNFRRKNNTLFNARVGGKHMSGRAFALAFLALAVAGGAAMAAPYAEGYRKCEKCHEAEVEVWKQTEHFKSFQTVHRKEEAKAILDAAGGGASMRQNSSCVLCHYTETQSSPSAKPQVASGPSCESCHGPSSDWRDVHNFYGNGIEDPAKEPPANKSKRLAEARKAGMIWSFMTYDVAANCNECHGLANPKLSGEVLAKMLDAGHPSEPEFELVRYSQGTVRHRFYPPDYSKNAEMAPPELARLFVVGQAAKLVSATAAAGKSSHPKYGALQKKRAQDARSALQTVADVPEVAALLQQPTGDNARKLADALKSRDVSTKVKALLPAKNSYK
;
A
#
# COMPACT_ATOMS: atom_id res chain seq x y z
N MET A 1 14.26 -32.97 27.86
CA MET A 1 13.31 -32.53 28.90
C MET A 1 12.18 -31.77 28.20
N SER A 2 11.04 -32.47 28.00
CA SER A 2 9.85 -31.93 27.36
C SER A 2 9.01 -31.22 28.40
N LEU A 3 8.58 -29.99 28.12
CA LEU A 3 7.56 -29.29 28.88
C LEU A 3 6.31 -29.16 28.00
N ALA A 4 5.31 -29.98 28.29
CA ALA A 4 3.97 -29.89 27.71
C ALA A 4 3.18 -28.81 28.46
N ILE A 5 2.61 -27.88 27.74
CA ILE A 5 1.63 -26.91 28.28
C ILE A 5 0.25 -27.34 27.81
N LEU A 6 -0.57 -27.74 28.77
CA LEU A 6 -1.98 -28.03 28.64
C LEU A 6 -2.75 -26.74 28.35
N VAL A 7 -3.58 -26.75 27.32
CA VAL A 7 -4.57 -25.69 27.03
C VAL A 7 -5.94 -26.17 27.52
N ASP A 8 -6.49 -25.42 28.47
CA ASP A 8 -7.81 -25.64 29.07
C ASP A 8 -8.91 -25.10 28.14
N GLU A 9 -9.86 -25.97 27.78
CA GLU A 9 -11.03 -25.64 26.97
C GLU A 9 -12.18 -25.10 27.86
N GLY A 10 -12.30 -23.77 27.91
CA GLY A 10 -13.44 -23.11 28.54
C GLY A 10 -14.65 -22.95 27.61
N ARG A 11 -15.57 -23.91 27.62
CA ARG A 11 -16.90 -23.79 27.00
C ARG A 11 -17.71 -22.68 27.69
N ARG A 12 -18.13 -21.67 26.97
CA ARG A 12 -19.19 -20.74 27.39
C ARG A 12 -20.41 -20.89 26.48
N THR A 13 -21.43 -21.44 27.07
CA THR A 13 -22.82 -21.56 26.57
C THR A 13 -23.46 -20.16 26.45
N VAL A 14 -23.93 -19.82 25.25
CA VAL A 14 -24.75 -18.63 25.01
C VAL A 14 -26.20 -18.98 25.20
N LYS A 15 -26.84 -18.41 26.22
CA LYS A 15 -28.31 -18.55 26.46
C LYS A 15 -29.04 -17.53 25.57
N ASN A 16 -29.93 -18.07 24.74
CA ASN A 16 -30.93 -17.34 23.99
C ASN A 16 -31.92 -16.63 24.92
N PHE A 17 -32.09 -15.33 24.78
CA PHE A 17 -33.17 -14.58 25.42
C PHE A 17 -34.18 -14.16 24.37
N ARG A 18 -35.28 -14.96 24.28
CA ARG A 18 -36.49 -14.62 23.55
C ARG A 18 -37.33 -13.66 24.41
N ARG A 19 -37.60 -12.46 23.95
CA ARG A 19 -38.67 -11.62 24.51
C ARG A 19 -39.84 -11.57 23.53
N LYS A 20 -40.94 -12.23 23.94
CA LYS A 20 -42.31 -11.93 23.53
C LYS A 20 -42.79 -10.79 24.43
N ASN A 21 -43.53 -9.82 23.90
CA ASN A 21 -44.89 -9.54 24.30
C ASN A 21 -45.45 -8.31 23.54
N ASN A 22 -46.54 -8.63 22.86
CA ASN A 22 -47.60 -7.68 22.47
C ASN A 22 -48.30 -7.14 23.72
N THR A 23 -48.71 -5.89 23.71
CA THR A 23 -50.04 -5.51 24.19
C THR A 23 -50.46 -4.16 23.58
N LEU A 24 -51.53 -4.20 22.86
CA LEU A 24 -52.37 -3.09 22.40
C LEU A 24 -53.09 -2.46 23.60
N PHE A 25 -53.09 -1.15 23.70
CA PHE A 25 -54.12 -0.45 24.48
C PHE A 25 -54.60 0.76 23.70
N ASN A 26 -55.85 0.66 23.23
CA ASN A 26 -56.67 1.80 22.77
C ASN A 26 -57.26 2.53 23.98
N ALA A 27 -57.09 3.82 24.03
CA ALA A 27 -57.94 4.68 24.87
C ALA A 27 -58.27 5.96 24.09
N ARG A 28 -59.54 6.07 23.71
CA ARG A 28 -60.18 7.32 23.28
C ARG A 28 -60.57 8.10 24.55
N VAL A 29 -60.26 9.37 24.61
CA VAL A 29 -61.04 10.39 25.37
C VAL A 29 -60.87 11.76 24.68
N GLY A 30 -61.82 12.31 24.22
CA GLY A 30 -62.75 13.37 24.32
C GLY A 30 -62.12 14.76 24.49
N GLY A 31 -62.50 15.64 23.52
CA GLY A 31 -61.99 17.00 23.41
C GLY A 31 -62.48 17.95 24.52
N LYS A 32 -61.77 19.07 24.64
CA LYS A 32 -62.28 20.41 24.95
C LYS A 32 -61.29 21.46 24.47
N HIS A 33 -61.84 22.42 23.70
CA HIS A 33 -61.18 23.66 23.31
C HIS A 33 -60.76 24.49 24.49
N MET A 34 -59.55 25.01 24.49
CA MET A 34 -59.21 26.28 25.12
C MET A 34 -58.03 26.92 24.38
N SER A 35 -58.28 28.19 23.98
CA SER A 35 -57.36 29.11 23.33
C SER A 35 -56.26 29.56 24.34
N GLY A 36 -55.02 29.60 23.84
CA GLY A 36 -53.95 30.23 24.59
C GLY A 36 -52.65 30.23 23.78
N ARG A 37 -52.37 31.36 23.15
CA ARG A 37 -51.10 31.62 22.47
C ARG A 37 -49.97 31.62 23.50
N ALA A 38 -49.07 30.66 23.42
CA ALA A 38 -47.73 30.75 24.02
C ALA A 38 -46.76 30.18 22.97
N PHE A 39 -46.02 31.07 22.31
CA PHE A 39 -44.88 30.74 21.48
C PHE A 39 -43.73 30.31 22.40
N ALA A 40 -43.52 29.02 22.59
CA ALA A 40 -42.30 28.48 23.14
C ALA A 40 -41.29 28.26 22.04
N LEU A 41 -40.37 29.19 21.85
CA LEU A 41 -39.18 29.02 21.04
C LEU A 41 -38.27 27.96 21.70
N ALA A 42 -38.41 26.70 21.30
CA ALA A 42 -37.45 25.68 21.61
C ALA A 42 -36.23 25.90 20.72
N PHE A 43 -35.20 26.54 21.24
CA PHE A 43 -33.86 26.55 20.64
C PHE A 43 -33.32 25.13 20.74
N LEU A 44 -33.44 24.39 19.62
CA LEU A 44 -32.75 23.13 19.40
C LEU A 44 -31.27 23.48 19.16
N ALA A 45 -30.47 23.51 20.23
CA ALA A 45 -29.02 23.61 20.11
C ALA A 45 -28.50 22.33 19.48
N LEU A 46 -28.34 22.36 18.14
CA LEU A 46 -27.62 21.34 17.40
C LEU A 46 -26.15 21.47 17.83
N ALA A 47 -25.72 20.69 18.82
CA ALA A 47 -24.31 20.50 19.09
C ALA A 47 -23.69 19.77 17.89
N VAL A 48 -23.23 20.55 16.91
CA VAL A 48 -22.31 20.06 15.89
C VAL A 48 -21.03 19.69 16.63
N ALA A 49 -20.89 18.44 17.02
CA ALA A 49 -19.62 17.88 17.42
C ALA A 49 -18.73 17.90 16.16
N GLY A 50 -18.08 19.02 15.92
CA GLY A 50 -17.03 19.15 14.93
C GLY A 50 -15.88 18.26 15.34
N GLY A 51 -15.93 16.98 14.97
CA GLY A 51 -14.75 16.13 14.97
C GLY A 51 -13.73 16.85 14.10
N ALA A 52 -12.63 17.32 14.71
CA ALA A 52 -11.51 17.86 13.96
C ALA A 52 -11.10 16.77 12.95
N ALA A 53 -11.38 17.00 11.66
CA ALA A 53 -10.91 16.12 10.61
C ALA A 53 -9.38 16.11 10.73
N MET A 54 -8.80 14.99 11.15
CA MET A 54 -7.36 14.82 11.15
C MET A 54 -6.88 15.07 9.72
N ALA A 55 -5.91 15.96 9.55
CA ALA A 55 -5.32 16.21 8.24
C ALA A 55 -4.73 14.90 7.71
N ALA A 56 -4.88 14.64 6.41
CA ALA A 56 -4.30 13.46 5.80
C ALA A 56 -2.77 13.50 5.91
N PRO A 57 -2.12 12.34 6.14
CA PRO A 57 -0.66 12.25 6.14
C PRO A 57 -0.06 12.78 4.83
N TYR A 58 1.06 13.47 4.92
CA TYR A 58 1.76 14.06 3.77
C TYR A 58 3.24 13.66 3.77
N ALA A 59 3.84 13.71 2.56
CA ALA A 59 5.26 13.47 2.44
C ALA A 59 6.06 14.72 2.82
N GLU A 60 7.16 14.53 3.54
CA GLU A 60 8.08 15.58 3.99
C GLU A 60 9.33 15.68 3.10
N GLY A 61 9.60 14.65 2.27
CA GLY A 61 10.67 14.58 1.31
C GLY A 61 11.92 13.84 1.80
N TYR A 62 12.64 13.25 0.85
CA TYR A 62 13.79 12.36 1.11
C TYR A 62 14.88 13.00 1.98
N ARG A 63 15.04 14.31 1.96
CA ARG A 63 16.03 15.01 2.80
C ARG A 63 15.79 14.86 4.30
N LYS A 64 14.55 14.54 4.69
CA LYS A 64 14.23 14.24 6.10
C LYS A 64 14.70 12.84 6.49
N CYS A 65 14.83 11.95 5.52
CA CYS A 65 15.31 10.57 5.70
C CYS A 65 16.85 10.50 5.67
N GLU A 66 17.50 11.33 4.83
CA GLU A 66 18.94 11.30 4.51
C GLU A 66 19.84 11.33 5.73
N LYS A 67 19.44 12.03 6.80
CA LYS A 67 20.22 12.13 8.05
C LYS A 67 20.58 10.77 8.66
N CYS A 68 19.68 9.80 8.55
CA CYS A 68 19.84 8.46 9.16
C CYS A 68 19.96 7.36 8.11
N HIS A 69 19.54 7.61 6.87
CA HIS A 69 19.48 6.68 5.75
C HIS A 69 20.33 7.16 4.56
N GLU A 70 21.54 7.67 4.85
CA GLU A 70 22.44 8.21 3.83
C GLU A 70 22.76 7.17 2.74
N ALA A 71 23.08 5.94 3.14
CA ALA A 71 23.44 4.87 2.20
C ALA A 71 22.27 4.50 1.26
N GLU A 72 21.05 4.45 1.78
CA GLU A 72 19.84 4.18 1.00
C GLU A 72 19.53 5.35 0.05
N VAL A 73 19.72 6.58 0.49
CA VAL A 73 19.52 7.78 -0.34
C VAL A 73 20.56 7.84 -1.47
N GLU A 74 21.82 7.50 -1.22
CA GLU A 74 22.84 7.45 -2.26
C GLU A 74 22.53 6.37 -3.32
N VAL A 75 22.03 5.20 -2.91
CA VAL A 75 21.52 4.19 -3.85
C VAL A 75 20.36 4.76 -4.67
N TRP A 76 19.37 5.36 -4.02
CA TRP A 76 18.20 5.91 -4.70
C TRP A 76 18.57 6.98 -5.74
N LYS A 77 19.57 7.84 -5.46
CA LYS A 77 20.07 8.84 -6.40
C LYS A 77 20.62 8.24 -7.71
N GLN A 78 20.99 6.95 -7.71
CA GLN A 78 21.45 6.25 -8.92
C GLN A 78 20.31 5.63 -9.74
N THR A 79 19.08 5.56 -9.20
CA THR A 79 17.94 4.90 -9.83
C THR A 79 17.29 5.75 -10.93
N GLU A 80 16.54 5.05 -11.80
CA GLU A 80 15.67 5.73 -12.76
C GLU A 80 14.52 6.49 -12.06
N HIS A 81 14.09 6.09 -10.87
CA HIS A 81 13.12 6.85 -10.07
C HIS A 81 13.62 8.26 -9.77
N PHE A 82 14.87 8.39 -9.34
CA PHE A 82 15.46 9.72 -9.11
C PHE A 82 15.62 10.50 -10.42
N LYS A 83 16.22 9.87 -11.44
CA LYS A 83 16.51 10.52 -12.74
C LYS A 83 15.25 10.95 -13.47
N SER A 84 14.13 10.23 -13.29
CA SER A 84 12.85 10.53 -13.94
C SER A 84 12.32 11.92 -13.64
N PHE A 85 12.70 12.52 -12.50
CA PHE A 85 12.36 13.90 -12.18
C PHE A 85 12.78 14.90 -13.27
N GLN A 86 13.92 14.65 -13.92
CA GLN A 86 14.45 15.51 -14.98
C GLN A 86 14.15 14.99 -16.39
N THR A 87 13.79 13.73 -16.55
CA THR A 87 13.77 13.09 -17.87
C THR A 87 12.38 12.74 -18.36
N VAL A 88 11.43 12.34 -17.49
CA VAL A 88 10.15 11.79 -17.93
C VAL A 88 9.32 12.78 -18.76
N HIS A 89 9.29 14.04 -18.38
CA HIS A 89 8.54 15.09 -19.05
C HIS A 89 9.17 15.59 -20.37
N ARG A 90 10.38 15.10 -20.70
CA ARG A 90 11.11 15.44 -21.92
C ARG A 90 11.03 14.36 -22.99
N LYS A 91 10.34 13.25 -22.70
CA LYS A 91 10.13 12.18 -23.69
C LYS A 91 9.21 12.66 -24.78
N GLU A 92 9.39 12.13 -25.98
CA GLU A 92 8.64 12.52 -27.19
C GLU A 92 7.14 12.41 -26.98
N GLU A 93 6.68 11.32 -26.36
CA GLU A 93 5.25 11.05 -26.15
C GLU A 93 4.66 11.83 -24.96
N ALA A 94 5.50 12.48 -24.14
CA ALA A 94 5.07 13.06 -22.86
C ALA A 94 3.94 14.07 -23.01
N LYS A 95 3.96 14.88 -24.07
CA LYS A 95 2.89 15.88 -24.32
C LYS A 95 1.56 15.21 -24.69
N ALA A 96 1.56 14.24 -25.58
CA ALA A 96 0.33 13.55 -25.97
C ALA A 96 -0.27 12.79 -24.79
N ILE A 97 0.57 12.15 -23.97
CA ILE A 97 0.12 11.47 -22.75
C ILE A 97 -0.43 12.46 -21.72
N LEU A 98 0.21 13.62 -21.53
CA LEU A 98 -0.27 14.66 -20.64
C LEU A 98 -1.66 15.17 -21.07
N ASP A 99 -1.85 15.42 -22.36
CA ASP A 99 -3.14 15.86 -22.90
C ASP A 99 -4.22 14.78 -22.67
N ALA A 100 -3.89 13.51 -22.88
CA ALA A 100 -4.77 12.37 -22.63
C ALA A 100 -5.12 12.20 -21.13
N ALA A 101 -4.19 12.59 -20.24
CA ALA A 101 -4.37 12.56 -18.79
C ALA A 101 -5.14 13.77 -18.22
N GLY A 102 -5.76 14.57 -19.07
CA GLY A 102 -6.52 15.77 -18.68
C GLY A 102 -5.81 17.10 -18.95
N GLY A 103 -4.62 17.07 -19.56
CA GLY A 103 -3.86 18.26 -19.96
C GLY A 103 -3.21 19.00 -18.79
N GLY A 104 -2.91 20.26 -19.02
CA GLY A 104 -2.28 21.17 -18.07
C GLY A 104 -0.95 21.73 -18.56
N ALA A 105 -0.35 22.64 -17.79
CA ALA A 105 0.88 23.33 -18.18
C ALA A 105 2.13 22.41 -18.13
N SER A 106 2.11 21.36 -17.28
CA SER A 106 3.20 20.39 -17.17
C SER A 106 2.76 19.13 -16.45
N MET A 107 3.50 18.02 -16.64
CA MET A 107 3.30 16.78 -15.90
C MET A 107 3.41 16.98 -14.38
N ARG A 108 4.26 17.90 -13.92
CA ARG A 108 4.44 18.21 -12.49
C ARG A 108 3.24 18.91 -11.85
N GLN A 109 2.31 19.41 -12.66
CA GLN A 109 1.07 20.09 -12.22
C GLN A 109 -0.18 19.27 -12.54
N ASN A 110 -0.03 18.16 -13.27
CA ASN A 110 -1.13 17.27 -13.60
C ASN A 110 -1.26 16.20 -12.51
N SER A 111 -2.40 16.18 -11.80
CA SER A 111 -2.66 15.27 -10.68
C SER A 111 -2.57 13.79 -11.05
N SER A 112 -2.88 13.41 -12.32
CA SER A 112 -2.75 12.02 -12.77
C SER A 112 -1.28 11.61 -12.95
N CYS A 113 -0.46 12.50 -13.53
CA CYS A 113 0.97 12.22 -13.73
C CYS A 113 1.73 12.16 -12.40
N VAL A 114 1.39 13.05 -11.47
CA VAL A 114 2.08 13.17 -10.17
C VAL A 114 1.96 11.87 -9.36
N LEU A 115 0.83 11.19 -9.41
CA LEU A 115 0.61 9.96 -8.62
C LEU A 115 1.64 8.84 -8.85
N CYS A 116 2.28 8.81 -10.04
CA CYS A 116 3.22 7.75 -10.41
C CYS A 116 4.65 8.28 -10.67
N HIS A 117 4.79 9.53 -11.09
CA HIS A 117 6.08 10.04 -11.58
C HIS A 117 6.79 11.00 -10.63
N TYR A 118 6.11 11.44 -9.57
CA TYR A 118 6.67 12.44 -8.67
C TYR A 118 6.29 12.20 -7.21
N THR A 119 7.12 12.71 -6.32
CA THR A 119 6.79 12.87 -4.90
C THR A 119 6.45 14.32 -4.63
N GLU A 120 5.23 14.58 -4.19
CA GLU A 120 4.82 15.88 -3.65
C GLU A 120 5.13 15.93 -2.17
N THR A 121 5.67 17.05 -1.70
CA THR A 121 5.99 17.28 -0.29
C THR A 121 5.22 18.47 0.26
N GLN A 122 4.96 18.44 1.56
CA GLN A 122 4.39 19.56 2.30
C GLN A 122 5.25 19.87 3.53
N SER A 123 5.29 21.12 3.93
CA SER A 123 5.99 21.56 5.14
C SER A 123 5.09 21.57 6.38
N SER A 124 3.78 21.47 6.18
CA SER A 124 2.76 21.39 7.22
C SER A 124 1.45 20.83 6.64
N PRO A 125 0.49 20.41 7.48
CA PRO A 125 -0.81 19.92 7.01
C PRO A 125 -1.60 20.91 6.15
N SER A 126 -1.38 22.21 6.33
CA SER A 126 -2.05 23.29 5.58
C SER A 126 -1.22 23.84 4.41
N ALA A 127 0.03 23.41 4.26
CA ALA A 127 0.87 23.88 3.17
C ALA A 127 0.43 23.28 1.83
N LYS A 128 0.54 24.07 0.76
CA LYS A 128 0.27 23.58 -0.59
C LYS A 128 1.33 22.52 -0.98
N PRO A 129 0.93 21.33 -1.48
CA PRO A 129 1.86 20.34 -1.99
C PRO A 129 2.75 20.90 -3.09
N GLN A 130 4.01 20.49 -3.09
CA GLN A 130 5.01 20.88 -4.09
C GLN A 130 5.72 19.64 -4.61
N VAL A 131 5.81 19.49 -5.91
CA VAL A 131 6.59 18.41 -6.54
C VAL A 131 8.08 18.64 -6.27
N ALA A 132 8.69 17.73 -5.51
CA ALA A 132 10.06 17.88 -5.00
C ALA A 132 11.08 16.94 -5.65
N SER A 133 10.65 15.77 -6.11
CA SER A 133 11.51 14.73 -6.71
C SER A 133 10.72 13.81 -7.63
N GLY A 134 11.40 12.89 -8.31
CA GLY A 134 10.79 11.68 -8.82
C GLY A 134 10.30 10.78 -7.66
N PRO A 135 9.77 9.58 -7.95
CA PRO A 135 9.35 8.67 -6.89
C PRO A 135 10.48 8.44 -5.88
N SER A 136 10.24 8.76 -4.61
CA SER A 136 11.26 8.72 -3.56
C SER A 136 10.84 7.80 -2.40
N CYS A 137 11.56 7.87 -1.28
CA CYS A 137 11.35 7.04 -0.10
C CYS A 137 9.86 6.89 0.24
N GLU A 138 9.15 8.00 0.34
CA GLU A 138 7.75 8.06 0.76
C GLU A 138 6.76 7.58 -0.31
N SER A 139 7.18 7.51 -1.59
CA SER A 139 6.38 6.87 -2.64
C SER A 139 6.28 5.35 -2.44
N CYS A 140 7.24 4.75 -1.73
CA CYS A 140 7.28 3.32 -1.43
C CYS A 140 6.93 3.01 0.02
N HIS A 141 7.38 3.87 0.97
CA HIS A 141 7.23 3.64 2.41
C HIS A 141 6.02 4.36 3.03
N GLY A 142 5.28 5.13 2.24
CA GLY A 142 4.14 5.94 2.69
C GLY A 142 4.55 7.34 3.18
N PRO A 143 3.60 8.29 3.20
CA PRO A 143 3.85 9.67 3.62
C PRO A 143 4.27 9.74 5.09
N SER A 144 5.35 10.49 5.39
CA SER A 144 6.09 10.34 6.63
C SER A 144 5.63 11.22 7.79
N SER A 145 4.78 12.21 7.55
CA SER A 145 4.40 13.21 8.57
C SER A 145 3.94 12.62 9.91
N ASP A 146 3.25 11.47 9.87
CA ASP A 146 2.63 10.87 11.05
C ASP A 146 3.48 9.74 11.66
N TRP A 147 4.42 9.16 10.91
CA TRP A 147 5.19 8.01 11.39
C TRP A 147 6.68 8.26 11.53
N ARG A 148 7.25 9.32 10.93
CA ARG A 148 8.70 9.55 10.96
C ARG A 148 9.27 9.54 12.38
N ASP A 149 8.70 10.29 13.29
CA ASP A 149 9.21 10.38 14.65
C ASP A 149 8.83 9.17 15.51
N VAL A 150 7.81 8.43 15.08
CA VAL A 150 7.40 7.17 15.72
C VAL A 150 8.36 6.04 15.35
N HIS A 151 8.73 5.91 14.06
CA HIS A 151 9.51 4.77 13.58
C HIS A 151 10.93 4.69 14.12
N ASN A 152 11.49 5.80 14.57
CA ASN A 152 12.85 5.89 15.11
C ASN A 152 12.91 6.09 16.63
N PHE A 153 11.78 5.99 17.34
CA PHE A 153 11.75 6.11 18.80
C PHE A 153 12.06 4.77 19.47
N TYR A 154 13.33 4.52 19.77
CA TYR A 154 13.80 3.26 20.38
C TYR A 154 13.55 3.18 21.89
N GLY A 155 13.06 4.25 22.52
CA GLY A 155 12.81 4.40 23.95
C GLY A 155 13.55 5.59 24.55
N ASN A 156 13.14 6.04 25.73
CA ASN A 156 13.74 7.18 26.39
C ASN A 156 15.23 6.92 26.70
N GLY A 157 16.11 7.78 26.17
CA GLY A 157 17.56 7.69 26.34
C GLY A 157 18.24 6.56 25.58
N ILE A 158 17.53 5.91 24.63
CA ILE A 158 18.09 4.86 23.78
C ILE A 158 18.32 5.42 22.37
N GLU A 159 19.58 5.64 22.02
CA GLU A 159 20.02 6.10 20.70
C GLU A 159 20.40 4.91 19.78
N ASP A 160 20.87 3.81 20.35
CA ASP A 160 21.30 2.63 19.63
C ASP A 160 20.11 1.65 19.43
N PRO A 161 19.68 1.41 18.17
CA PRO A 161 18.59 0.47 17.87
C PRO A 161 18.83 -0.96 18.38
N ALA A 162 20.11 -1.36 18.53
CA ALA A 162 20.47 -2.69 19.03
C ALA A 162 20.12 -2.86 20.53
N LYS A 163 19.98 -1.76 21.26
CA LYS A 163 19.61 -1.73 22.68
C LYS A 163 18.12 -1.57 22.92
N GLU A 164 17.32 -1.49 21.85
CA GLU A 164 15.87 -1.33 21.97
C GLU A 164 15.21 -2.50 22.69
N PRO A 165 14.43 -2.25 23.77
CA PRO A 165 13.68 -3.31 24.45
C PRO A 165 12.65 -3.97 23.50
N PRO A 166 12.48 -5.31 23.54
CA PRO A 166 11.56 -6.03 22.65
C PRO A 166 10.11 -5.49 22.70
N ALA A 167 9.63 -5.11 23.89
CA ALA A 167 8.29 -4.54 24.06
C ALA A 167 8.15 -3.18 23.35
N ASN A 168 9.18 -2.30 23.45
CA ASN A 168 9.19 -1.03 22.74
C ASN A 168 9.23 -1.26 21.23
N LYS A 169 10.10 -2.17 20.76
CA LYS A 169 10.20 -2.53 19.34
C LYS A 169 8.84 -2.97 18.76
N SER A 170 8.15 -3.87 19.46
CA SER A 170 6.83 -4.34 19.01
C SER A 170 5.82 -3.20 18.94
N LYS A 171 5.78 -2.32 19.94
CA LYS A 171 4.91 -1.13 19.97
C LYS A 171 5.26 -0.17 18.84
N ARG A 172 6.51 0.21 18.69
CA ARG A 172 7.01 1.13 17.66
C ARG A 172 6.67 0.65 16.25
N LEU A 173 6.91 -0.62 15.95
CA LEU A 173 6.58 -1.22 14.64
C LEU A 173 5.07 -1.15 14.36
N ALA A 174 4.24 -1.44 15.35
CA ALA A 174 2.79 -1.42 15.21
C ALA A 174 2.25 0.01 15.06
N GLU A 175 2.74 0.96 15.84
CA GLU A 175 2.31 2.36 15.79
C GLU A 175 2.72 3.04 14.49
N ALA A 176 3.96 2.85 14.03
CA ALA A 176 4.40 3.39 12.74
C ALA A 176 3.59 2.81 11.58
N ARG A 177 3.29 1.48 11.60
CA ARG A 177 2.40 0.86 10.63
C ARG A 177 0.99 1.48 10.67
N LYS A 178 0.43 1.68 11.86
CA LYS A 178 -0.89 2.32 12.03
C LYS A 178 -0.90 3.75 11.49
N ALA A 179 0.21 4.46 11.62
CA ALA A 179 0.41 5.81 11.09
C ALA A 179 0.70 5.84 9.57
N GLY A 180 0.66 4.70 8.88
CA GLY A 180 0.77 4.61 7.42
C GLY A 180 2.13 4.17 6.89
N MET A 181 3.09 3.84 7.76
CA MET A 181 4.39 3.34 7.30
C MET A 181 4.28 1.94 6.69
N ILE A 182 4.84 1.78 5.50
CA ILE A 182 5.09 0.49 4.87
C ILE A 182 6.52 0.05 5.20
N TRP A 183 6.66 -0.88 6.15
CA TRP A 183 7.96 -1.44 6.51
C TRP A 183 8.51 -2.35 5.40
N SER A 184 9.83 -2.43 5.28
CA SER A 184 10.50 -3.30 4.29
C SER A 184 10.11 -4.79 4.39
N PHE A 185 9.75 -5.27 5.58
CA PHE A 185 9.29 -6.64 5.79
C PHE A 185 7.80 -6.87 5.43
N MET A 186 7.03 -5.81 5.17
CA MET A 186 5.65 -5.88 4.66
C MET A 186 5.68 -6.12 3.14
N THR A 187 6.23 -7.24 2.73
CA THR A 187 6.59 -7.53 1.34
C THR A 187 5.41 -7.45 0.37
N TYR A 188 4.20 -7.83 0.81
CA TYR A 188 3.01 -7.68 -0.02
C TYR A 188 2.65 -6.19 -0.22
N ASP A 189 2.67 -5.40 0.83
CA ASP A 189 2.28 -3.98 0.75
C ASP A 189 3.28 -3.20 -0.12
N VAL A 190 4.58 -3.51 -0.02
CA VAL A 190 5.61 -2.98 -0.93
C VAL A 190 5.32 -3.41 -2.37
N ALA A 191 5.05 -4.69 -2.62
CA ALA A 191 4.76 -5.22 -3.95
C ALA A 191 3.48 -4.62 -4.55
N ALA A 192 2.44 -4.43 -3.74
CA ALA A 192 1.19 -3.80 -4.14
C ALA A 192 1.41 -2.35 -4.59
N ASN A 193 2.19 -1.58 -3.81
CA ASN A 193 2.55 -0.20 -4.13
C ASN A 193 3.32 -0.11 -5.47
N CYS A 194 4.30 -0.98 -5.71
CA CYS A 194 4.99 -1.04 -7.02
C CYS A 194 4.00 -1.25 -8.17
N ASN A 195 3.02 -2.14 -8.00
CA ASN A 195 2.04 -2.47 -9.03
C ASN A 195 1.03 -1.36 -9.30
N GLU A 196 0.85 -0.38 -8.41
CA GLU A 196 -0.01 0.79 -8.68
C GLU A 196 0.52 1.60 -9.87
N CYS A 197 1.83 1.82 -9.92
CA CYS A 197 2.48 2.58 -10.99
C CYS A 197 2.86 1.67 -12.17
N HIS A 198 3.69 0.65 -11.94
CA HIS A 198 4.17 -0.27 -12.99
C HIS A 198 3.07 -1.13 -13.61
N GLY A 199 1.94 -1.27 -12.91
CA GLY A 199 0.77 -1.98 -13.42
C GLY A 199 -0.27 -1.09 -14.12
N LEU A 200 -0.09 0.23 -14.17
CA LEU A 200 -1.14 1.18 -14.55
C LEU A 200 -2.45 0.89 -13.79
N ALA A 201 -2.36 0.73 -12.48
CA ALA A 201 -3.47 0.26 -11.65
C ALA A 201 -3.74 1.15 -10.44
N ASN A 202 -3.18 2.37 -10.40
CA ASN A 202 -3.33 3.27 -9.27
C ASN A 202 -4.82 3.45 -8.91
N PRO A 203 -5.23 3.22 -7.65
CA PRO A 203 -6.64 3.26 -7.24
C PRO A 203 -7.27 4.65 -7.38
N LYS A 204 -6.48 5.71 -7.35
CA LYS A 204 -6.93 7.11 -7.49
C LYS A 204 -7.18 7.53 -8.94
N LEU A 205 -6.75 6.73 -9.94
CA LEU A 205 -6.99 7.00 -11.35
C LEU A 205 -8.19 6.20 -11.87
N SER A 206 -9.03 6.84 -12.68
CA SER A 206 -10.08 6.14 -13.39
C SER A 206 -9.50 5.25 -14.49
N GLY A 207 -10.17 4.14 -14.78
CA GLY A 207 -9.78 3.27 -15.88
C GLY A 207 -9.85 3.95 -17.26
N GLU A 208 -10.72 4.95 -17.41
CA GLU A 208 -10.82 5.73 -18.63
C GLU A 208 -9.59 6.60 -18.88
N VAL A 209 -9.09 7.29 -17.84
CA VAL A 209 -7.84 8.07 -17.93
C VAL A 209 -6.67 7.16 -18.27
N LEU A 210 -6.54 6.03 -17.58
CA LEU A 210 -5.47 5.05 -17.84
C LEU A 210 -5.54 4.49 -19.27
N ALA A 211 -6.74 4.22 -19.79
CA ALA A 211 -6.92 3.76 -21.16
C ALA A 211 -6.52 4.83 -22.19
N LYS A 212 -6.95 6.08 -22.01
CA LYS A 212 -6.56 7.22 -22.87
C LYS A 212 -5.05 7.45 -22.87
N MET A 213 -4.40 7.33 -21.72
CA MET A 213 -2.92 7.41 -21.61
C MET A 213 -2.24 6.32 -22.41
N LEU A 214 -2.74 5.06 -22.35
CA LEU A 214 -2.22 3.94 -23.16
C LEU A 214 -2.39 4.18 -24.66
N ASP A 215 -3.49 4.75 -25.09
CA ASP A 215 -3.74 5.08 -26.51
C ASP A 215 -2.81 6.20 -27.00
N ALA A 216 -2.50 7.14 -26.11
CA ALA A 216 -1.54 8.23 -26.36
C ALA A 216 -0.07 7.77 -26.33
N GLY A 217 0.21 6.48 -26.17
CA GLY A 217 1.56 5.94 -26.20
C GLY A 217 2.24 5.76 -24.84
N HIS A 218 1.48 5.88 -23.72
CA HIS A 218 2.08 5.60 -22.41
C HIS A 218 2.61 4.16 -22.37
N PRO A 219 3.89 3.94 -21.97
CA PRO A 219 4.45 2.62 -21.85
C PRO A 219 3.63 1.73 -20.90
N SER A 220 3.57 0.44 -21.23
CA SER A 220 3.01 -0.57 -20.36
C SER A 220 4.04 -1.65 -20.11
N GLU A 221 4.08 -2.17 -18.88
CA GLU A 221 5.04 -3.21 -18.49
C GLU A 221 4.28 -4.46 -17.97
N PRO A 222 3.61 -5.22 -18.89
CA PRO A 222 2.88 -6.42 -18.48
C PRO A 222 3.80 -7.46 -17.84
N GLU A 223 5.08 -7.47 -18.22
CA GLU A 223 6.14 -8.34 -17.68
C GLU A 223 6.75 -7.83 -16.37
N PHE A 224 6.31 -6.69 -15.83
CA PHE A 224 6.82 -6.21 -14.54
C PHE A 224 6.83 -7.34 -13.51
N GLU A 225 8.01 -7.60 -12.93
CA GLU A 225 8.26 -8.64 -11.96
C GLU A 225 9.13 -8.10 -10.81
N LEU A 226 8.68 -8.31 -9.58
CA LEU A 226 9.21 -7.61 -8.41
C LEU A 226 10.69 -7.92 -8.14
N VAL A 227 11.16 -9.17 -8.29
CA VAL A 227 12.57 -9.52 -8.08
C VAL A 227 13.45 -8.78 -9.09
N ARG A 228 13.08 -8.82 -10.35
CA ARG A 228 13.83 -8.18 -11.43
C ARG A 228 14.00 -6.69 -11.22
N TYR A 229 12.93 -6.02 -10.75
CA TYR A 229 12.90 -4.56 -10.63
C TYR A 229 13.38 -4.06 -9.25
N SER A 230 13.42 -4.91 -8.22
CA SER A 230 13.83 -4.52 -6.87
C SER A 230 15.23 -4.98 -6.46
N GLN A 231 15.83 -5.94 -7.18
CA GLN A 231 17.14 -6.49 -6.81
C GLN A 231 18.31 -5.92 -7.63
N GLY A 232 18.03 -5.00 -8.56
CA GLY A 232 19.03 -4.24 -9.31
C GLY A 232 19.36 -2.91 -8.63
N THR A 233 19.21 -1.83 -9.39
CA THR A 233 19.60 -0.46 -8.97
C THR A 233 18.79 0.08 -7.79
N VAL A 234 17.57 -0.43 -7.56
CA VAL A 234 16.70 0.01 -6.46
C VAL A 234 17.00 -0.70 -5.14
N ARG A 235 17.82 -1.76 -5.14
CA ARG A 235 18.16 -2.51 -3.92
C ARG A 235 18.93 -1.64 -2.95
N HIS A 236 18.40 -1.45 -1.74
CA HIS A 236 19.01 -0.69 -0.64
C HIS A 236 18.80 -1.43 0.69
N ARG A 237 19.50 -2.55 0.85
CA ARG A 237 19.37 -3.48 1.97
C ARG A 237 20.53 -3.33 2.96
N PHE A 238 20.59 -2.18 3.63
CA PHE A 238 21.58 -1.88 4.66
C PHE A 238 21.00 -2.18 6.03
N TYR A 239 21.41 -3.29 6.65
CA TYR A 239 20.89 -3.72 7.95
C TYR A 239 21.89 -4.58 8.71
N PRO A 240 21.67 -4.81 10.03
CA PRO A 240 22.62 -5.57 10.85
C PRO A 240 22.98 -6.93 10.24
N PRO A 241 24.19 -7.43 10.46
CA PRO A 241 25.23 -6.84 11.30
C PRO A 241 26.09 -5.78 10.61
N ASP A 242 25.96 -5.59 9.29
CA ASP A 242 26.82 -4.71 8.51
C ASP A 242 26.00 -3.70 7.68
N TYR A 243 25.81 -2.52 8.24
CA TYR A 243 25.10 -1.41 7.60
C TYR A 243 25.89 -0.77 6.44
N SER A 244 27.15 -1.10 6.21
CA SER A 244 27.92 -0.60 5.07
C SER A 244 27.67 -1.41 3.79
N LYS A 245 27.06 -2.58 3.93
CA LYS A 245 26.88 -3.55 2.84
C LYS A 245 25.44 -3.58 2.35
N ASN A 246 25.25 -3.27 1.07
CA ASN A 246 23.96 -3.48 0.40
C ASN A 246 23.74 -5.00 0.16
N ALA A 247 23.08 -5.66 1.11
CA ALA A 247 22.97 -7.11 1.17
C ALA A 247 22.10 -7.68 0.02
N GLU A 248 22.56 -8.77 -0.58
CA GLU A 248 21.75 -9.55 -1.53
C GLU A 248 20.76 -10.46 -0.81
N MET A 249 19.68 -10.81 -1.47
CA MET A 249 18.73 -11.80 -0.98
C MET A 249 19.26 -13.22 -1.23
N ALA A 250 19.11 -14.07 -0.23
CA ALA A 250 19.34 -15.51 -0.38
C ALA A 250 18.24 -16.14 -1.27
N PRO A 251 18.48 -17.32 -1.88
CA PRO A 251 17.50 -17.98 -2.75
C PRO A 251 16.10 -18.16 -2.14
N PRO A 252 15.92 -18.53 -0.86
CA PRO A 252 14.60 -18.58 -0.24
C PRO A 252 13.90 -17.21 -0.12
N GLU A 253 14.67 -16.14 0.10
CA GLU A 253 14.13 -14.76 0.15
C GLU A 253 13.67 -14.32 -1.24
N LEU A 254 14.49 -14.58 -2.28
CA LEU A 254 14.13 -14.28 -3.67
C LEU A 254 12.87 -15.01 -4.10
N ALA A 255 12.78 -16.31 -3.77
CA ALA A 255 11.61 -17.12 -4.09
C ALA A 255 10.34 -16.59 -3.41
N ARG A 256 10.43 -16.23 -2.13
CA ARG A 256 9.33 -15.59 -1.41
C ARG A 256 8.94 -14.26 -2.03
N LEU A 257 9.93 -13.41 -2.33
CA LEU A 257 9.68 -12.11 -2.97
C LEU A 257 9.00 -12.27 -4.33
N PHE A 258 9.42 -13.25 -5.13
CA PHE A 258 8.80 -13.58 -6.40
C PHE A 258 7.32 -13.96 -6.22
N VAL A 259 7.02 -14.94 -5.36
CA VAL A 259 5.64 -15.40 -5.15
C VAL A 259 4.75 -14.26 -4.62
N VAL A 260 5.24 -13.46 -3.67
CA VAL A 260 4.52 -12.31 -3.15
C VAL A 260 4.32 -11.23 -4.21
N GLY A 261 5.31 -11.01 -5.08
CA GLY A 261 5.21 -10.12 -6.23
C GLY A 261 4.12 -10.54 -7.21
N GLN A 262 4.04 -11.86 -7.51
CA GLN A 262 2.97 -12.41 -8.37
C GLN A 262 1.60 -12.29 -7.68
N ALA A 263 1.51 -12.48 -6.38
CA ALA A 263 0.28 -12.27 -5.62
C ALA A 263 -0.22 -10.82 -5.72
N ALA A 264 0.66 -9.85 -5.54
CA ALA A 264 0.34 -8.43 -5.68
C ALA A 264 -0.05 -8.07 -7.13
N LYS A 265 0.67 -8.61 -8.12
CA LYS A 265 0.34 -8.46 -9.54
C LYS A 265 -1.07 -8.99 -9.85
N LEU A 266 -1.43 -10.17 -9.33
CA LEU A 266 -2.76 -10.75 -9.52
C LEU A 266 -3.85 -9.87 -8.93
N VAL A 267 -3.70 -9.45 -7.67
CA VAL A 267 -4.68 -8.59 -6.98
C VAL A 267 -4.85 -7.26 -7.73
N SER A 268 -3.74 -6.60 -8.04
CA SER A 268 -3.72 -5.32 -8.75
C SER A 268 -4.38 -5.43 -10.12
N ALA A 269 -4.01 -6.43 -10.92
CA ALA A 269 -4.52 -6.62 -12.27
C ALA A 269 -6.01 -6.99 -12.28
N THR A 270 -6.47 -7.81 -11.33
CA THR A 270 -7.89 -8.19 -11.21
C THR A 270 -8.74 -6.96 -10.84
N ALA A 271 -8.31 -6.16 -9.88
CA ALA A 271 -9.00 -4.92 -9.52
C ALA A 271 -9.00 -3.91 -10.67
N ALA A 272 -7.89 -3.77 -11.40
CA ALA A 272 -7.76 -2.84 -12.50
C ALA A 272 -8.59 -3.25 -13.73
N ALA A 273 -8.74 -4.55 -14.01
CA ALA A 273 -9.55 -5.04 -15.13
C ALA A 273 -11.02 -4.60 -15.04
N GLY A 274 -11.53 -4.39 -13.84
CA GLY A 274 -12.91 -3.88 -13.62
C GLY A 274 -13.06 -2.36 -13.78
N LYS A 275 -11.96 -1.60 -13.94
CA LYS A 275 -12.02 -0.13 -13.99
C LYS A 275 -12.42 0.45 -15.35
N SER A 276 -12.25 -0.31 -16.45
CA SER A 276 -12.55 0.18 -17.80
C SER A 276 -12.90 -0.96 -18.73
N SER A 277 -13.88 -0.71 -19.61
CA SER A 277 -14.22 -1.62 -20.71
C SER A 277 -13.33 -1.43 -21.94
N HIS A 278 -12.36 -0.54 -21.92
CA HIS A 278 -11.46 -0.27 -23.04
C HIS A 278 -10.64 -1.51 -23.43
N PRO A 279 -10.71 -1.96 -24.70
CA PRO A 279 -10.11 -3.26 -25.10
C PRO A 279 -8.61 -3.38 -24.81
N LYS A 280 -7.82 -2.36 -25.13
CA LYS A 280 -6.36 -2.34 -24.93
C LYS A 280 -6.01 -2.40 -23.44
N TYR A 281 -6.67 -1.59 -22.62
CA TYR A 281 -6.48 -1.60 -21.17
C TYR A 281 -6.92 -2.93 -20.55
N GLY A 282 -8.08 -3.43 -20.97
CA GLY A 282 -8.60 -4.73 -20.53
C GLY A 282 -7.67 -5.88 -20.89
N ALA A 283 -7.13 -5.89 -22.13
CA ALA A 283 -6.16 -6.91 -22.57
C ALA A 283 -4.88 -6.87 -21.72
N LEU A 284 -4.34 -5.68 -21.42
CA LEU A 284 -3.18 -5.50 -20.55
C LEU A 284 -3.43 -6.12 -19.17
N GLN A 285 -4.54 -5.78 -18.53
CA GLN A 285 -4.82 -6.24 -17.18
C GLN A 285 -5.12 -7.76 -17.15
N LYS A 286 -5.83 -8.28 -18.14
CA LYS A 286 -6.05 -9.74 -18.29
C LYS A 286 -4.73 -10.49 -18.43
N LYS A 287 -3.83 -10.01 -19.28
CA LYS A 287 -2.50 -10.62 -19.43
C LYS A 287 -1.73 -10.64 -18.12
N ARG A 288 -1.66 -9.52 -17.41
CA ARG A 288 -1.01 -9.43 -16.10
C ARG A 288 -1.59 -10.44 -15.10
N ALA A 289 -2.91 -10.53 -15.03
CA ALA A 289 -3.59 -11.46 -14.12
C ALA A 289 -3.33 -12.92 -14.51
N GLN A 290 -3.32 -13.25 -15.80
CA GLN A 290 -3.06 -14.59 -16.31
C GLN A 290 -1.62 -15.04 -16.03
N ASP A 291 -0.63 -14.18 -16.33
CA ASP A 291 0.77 -14.47 -16.05
C ASP A 291 1.00 -14.74 -14.57
N ALA A 292 0.42 -13.90 -13.71
CA ALA A 292 0.52 -14.06 -12.26
C ALA A 292 -0.16 -15.35 -11.76
N ARG A 293 -1.33 -15.72 -12.30
CA ARG A 293 -2.00 -16.99 -11.97
C ARG A 293 -1.14 -18.17 -12.34
N SER A 294 -0.59 -18.19 -13.56
CA SER A 294 0.28 -19.26 -14.03
C SER A 294 1.51 -19.44 -13.15
N ALA A 295 2.15 -18.34 -12.75
CA ALA A 295 3.28 -18.39 -11.83
C ALA A 295 2.89 -18.91 -10.43
N LEU A 296 1.75 -18.48 -9.87
CA LEU A 296 1.27 -18.93 -8.56
C LEU A 296 0.88 -20.41 -8.54
N GLN A 297 0.45 -20.97 -9.66
CA GLN A 297 0.13 -22.40 -9.76
C GLN A 297 1.32 -23.31 -9.47
N THR A 298 2.56 -22.85 -9.66
CA THR A 298 3.77 -23.63 -9.35
C THR A 298 3.95 -23.90 -7.84
N VAL A 299 3.24 -23.14 -7.01
CA VAL A 299 3.22 -23.26 -5.55
C VAL A 299 1.81 -23.52 -5.00
N ALA A 300 0.95 -24.17 -5.79
CA ALA A 300 -0.45 -24.43 -5.45
C ALA A 300 -0.66 -25.36 -4.24
N ASP A 301 0.37 -26.07 -3.80
CA ASP A 301 0.37 -26.86 -2.55
C ASP A 301 0.44 -25.98 -1.28
N VAL A 302 0.70 -24.68 -1.41
CA VAL A 302 0.54 -23.71 -0.33
C VAL A 302 -0.94 -23.32 -0.23
N PRO A 303 -1.67 -23.67 0.88
CA PRO A 303 -3.13 -23.47 0.96
C PRO A 303 -3.58 -22.03 0.71
N GLU A 304 -2.77 -21.05 1.12
CA GLU A 304 -3.05 -19.63 0.94
C GLU A 304 -3.03 -19.22 -0.55
N VAL A 305 -2.32 -19.96 -1.39
CA VAL A 305 -2.34 -19.77 -2.85
C VAL A 305 -3.70 -20.13 -3.42
N ALA A 306 -4.28 -21.26 -3.01
CA ALA A 306 -5.61 -21.65 -3.48
C ALA A 306 -6.67 -20.60 -3.10
N ALA A 307 -6.65 -20.09 -1.87
CA ALA A 307 -7.54 -19.03 -1.41
C ALA A 307 -7.36 -17.72 -2.22
N LEU A 308 -6.12 -17.35 -2.52
CA LEU A 308 -5.81 -16.18 -3.33
C LEU A 308 -6.26 -16.33 -4.79
N LEU A 309 -6.08 -17.52 -5.38
CA LEU A 309 -6.52 -17.79 -6.76
C LEU A 309 -8.05 -17.76 -6.91
N GLN A 310 -8.78 -18.16 -5.86
CA GLN A 310 -10.25 -18.07 -5.81
C GLN A 310 -10.70 -16.62 -5.60
N GLN A 311 -10.09 -15.92 -4.65
CA GLN A 311 -10.44 -14.55 -4.28
C GLN A 311 -9.17 -13.68 -4.24
N PRO A 312 -8.81 -13.02 -5.34
CA PRO A 312 -7.63 -12.15 -5.43
C PRO A 312 -7.84 -10.84 -4.64
N THR A 313 -7.66 -10.93 -3.32
CA THR A 313 -7.78 -9.79 -2.40
C THR A 313 -6.45 -9.51 -1.70
N GLY A 314 -6.25 -8.26 -1.26
CA GLY A 314 -5.08 -7.88 -0.49
C GLY A 314 -4.90 -8.69 0.79
N ASP A 315 -6.01 -9.04 1.45
CA ASP A 315 -5.97 -9.83 2.69
C ASP A 315 -5.49 -11.26 2.45
N ASN A 316 -5.97 -11.93 1.39
CA ASN A 316 -5.49 -13.26 1.04
C ASN A 316 -4.01 -13.22 0.60
N ALA A 317 -3.59 -12.17 -0.09
CA ALA A 317 -2.19 -12.01 -0.48
C ALA A 317 -1.27 -11.71 0.73
N ARG A 318 -1.73 -10.95 1.74
CA ARG A 318 -0.99 -10.78 3.01
C ARG A 318 -0.88 -12.07 3.79
N LYS A 319 -1.96 -12.87 3.88
CA LYS A 319 -1.91 -14.21 4.49
C LYS A 319 -0.90 -15.11 3.80
N LEU A 320 -0.86 -15.10 2.47
CA LEU A 320 0.15 -15.83 1.71
C LEU A 320 1.57 -15.32 2.03
N ALA A 321 1.80 -14.02 2.03
CA ALA A 321 3.10 -13.45 2.37
C ALA A 321 3.56 -13.84 3.78
N ASP A 322 2.65 -13.92 4.75
CA ASP A 322 2.94 -14.35 6.12
C ASP A 322 3.23 -15.85 6.17
N ALA A 323 2.47 -16.69 5.50
CA ALA A 323 2.69 -18.15 5.44
C ALA A 323 4.05 -18.50 4.82
N LEU A 324 4.52 -17.73 3.86
CA LEU A 324 5.81 -17.94 3.21
C LEU A 324 7.02 -17.54 4.06
N LYS A 325 6.83 -16.89 5.21
CA LYS A 325 7.95 -16.56 6.13
C LYS A 325 8.61 -17.82 6.71
N SER A 326 7.83 -18.87 6.89
CA SER A 326 8.29 -20.16 7.44
C SER A 326 8.40 -21.27 6.39
N ARG A 327 8.20 -20.97 5.10
CA ARG A 327 8.22 -21.96 4.01
C ARG A 327 9.25 -21.60 2.95
N ASP A 328 10.12 -22.55 2.63
CA ASP A 328 11.02 -22.42 1.48
C ASP A 328 10.35 -22.99 0.22
N VAL A 329 10.12 -22.11 -0.76
CA VAL A 329 9.56 -22.47 -2.06
C VAL A 329 10.58 -22.30 -3.20
N SER A 330 11.87 -22.13 -2.86
CA SER A 330 12.93 -21.81 -3.82
C SER A 330 13.06 -22.85 -4.93
N THR A 331 12.97 -24.14 -4.61
CA THR A 331 13.07 -25.21 -5.63
C THR A 331 11.91 -25.17 -6.62
N LYS A 332 10.71 -24.76 -6.20
CA LYS A 332 9.50 -24.74 -7.02
C LYS A 332 9.50 -23.60 -8.03
N VAL A 333 10.01 -22.46 -7.64
CA VAL A 333 10.01 -21.27 -8.49
C VAL A 333 11.36 -20.96 -9.14
N LYS A 334 12.38 -21.78 -8.92
CA LYS A 334 13.75 -21.56 -9.43
C LYS A 334 13.80 -21.22 -10.90
N ALA A 335 13.04 -21.95 -11.72
CA ALA A 335 12.98 -21.75 -13.17
C ALA A 335 12.26 -20.47 -13.60
N LEU A 336 11.48 -19.86 -12.69
CA LEU A 336 10.71 -18.63 -12.94
C LEU A 336 11.43 -17.39 -12.44
N LEU A 337 12.46 -17.54 -11.61
CA LEU A 337 13.23 -16.40 -11.11
C LEU A 337 14.00 -15.73 -12.26
N PRO A 338 13.99 -14.40 -12.33
CA PRO A 338 14.79 -13.69 -13.32
C PRO A 338 16.28 -13.94 -13.08
N ALA A 339 17.03 -14.07 -14.16
CA ALA A 339 18.48 -14.19 -14.07
C ALA A 339 19.09 -12.90 -13.50
N LYS A 340 20.12 -13.03 -12.65
CA LYS A 340 20.75 -11.89 -11.95
C LYS A 340 21.21 -10.78 -12.91
N ASN A 341 21.70 -11.12 -14.08
CA ASN A 341 22.12 -10.18 -15.12
C ASN A 341 20.95 -9.42 -15.79
N SER A 342 19.71 -9.81 -15.51
CA SER A 342 18.50 -9.11 -15.99
C SER A 342 17.90 -8.14 -14.98
N TYR A 343 18.50 -8.03 -13.78
CA TYR A 343 18.04 -7.08 -12.75
C TYR A 343 18.20 -5.64 -13.23
N LYS A 344 17.20 -4.80 -12.95
CA LYS A 344 17.12 -3.41 -13.39
C LYS A 344 17.43 -2.42 -12.29
#